data_0dad426cca281e25618956f1202a14c9
#
_entry.id   0dad426cca281e25618956f1202a14c9
#
_cell.length_a   1.000
_cell.length_b   1.000
_cell.length_c   1.000
_cell.angle_alpha   90.00
_cell.angle_beta   90.00
_cell.angle_gamma   90.00
#
_symmetry.space_group_name_H-M   'P 1'
#
loop_
_entity.id
_entity.type
_entity.pdbx_description
1 polymer ?
#
loop_
_entity_poly.entity_id
_entity_poly.type
_entity_poly.pdbx_seq_one_letter_code
_entity_poly.pdbx_strand_id
1 'polypeptide(L)'
;VTPTPRAALALALVALSLLVLPVPVAVLLVVALVAATAVDTWWARRPPEVARQVPTHLARGVPAPFRLASAEPVRIRIRQPLPPDLGLDPTQAEGVLTGELVARRRGRHALSAPVARRTGPLGLAAWTHTVGEPADILVYPDLPAARRLASAVRAGKFRDEGLRRRGPLGLGTEFESVRDYVPDDDVRQVNWRATARLGRPMSNQYRIERDRDVVCVVDCGRLMAAPFLAGSGGRASTRLDAALDAAVAVAAVADVLGDRCGAIAFAGEVLRSLPPRRAGARDVVEALFDLEPVPVESDYELAFAQIRGVKRAFVLVLTDLLEESAAQPLVEALPVLARRHAVAVAGSADPDLDAAVRSEPRVPGDVYRAAVAYDVLAARARAAARLQHAGATVVEAPPAILAASCVRTYLRAKWLARL
;
A
#
# COMPACT_ATOMS: atom_id res chain seq x y z
N VAL A 1 34.27 -19.54 -13.59
CA VAL A 1 34.16 -20.96 -13.98
C VAL A 1 33.96 -21.77 -12.69
N THR A 2 32.97 -22.62 -12.65
CA THR A 2 32.80 -23.55 -11.54
C THR A 2 32.79 -24.95 -12.13
N PRO A 3 33.68 -25.86 -11.64
CA PRO A 3 33.56 -27.26 -11.99
C PRO A 3 32.23 -27.78 -11.49
N THR A 4 31.65 -28.69 -12.24
CA THR A 4 30.41 -29.36 -11.84
C THR A 4 30.71 -30.62 -11.01
N PRO A 5 29.73 -31.18 -10.29
CA PRO A 5 29.89 -32.47 -9.62
C PRO A 5 30.29 -33.59 -10.58
N ARG A 6 29.89 -33.50 -11.87
CA ARG A 6 30.30 -34.46 -12.91
C ARG A 6 31.79 -34.36 -13.22
N ALA A 7 32.37 -33.16 -13.24
CA ALA A 7 33.80 -33.00 -13.41
C ALA A 7 34.60 -33.59 -12.24
N ALA A 8 34.11 -33.41 -11.01
CA ALA A 8 34.72 -33.98 -9.83
C ALA A 8 34.66 -35.54 -9.87
N LEU A 9 33.53 -36.12 -10.27
CA LEU A 9 33.37 -37.56 -10.43
C LEU A 9 34.29 -38.09 -11.53
N ALA A 10 34.37 -37.42 -12.69
CA ALA A 10 35.25 -37.82 -13.78
C ALA A 10 36.73 -37.77 -13.36
N LEU A 11 37.13 -36.76 -12.61
CA LEU A 11 38.48 -36.66 -12.03
C LEU A 11 38.78 -37.80 -11.05
N ALA A 12 37.82 -38.14 -10.18
CA ALA A 12 37.96 -39.24 -9.24
C ALA A 12 38.10 -40.61 -9.99
N LEU A 13 37.32 -40.81 -11.06
CA LEU A 13 37.42 -42.02 -11.88
C LEU A 13 38.76 -42.12 -12.60
N VAL A 14 39.27 -41.01 -13.12
CA VAL A 14 40.61 -40.93 -13.74
C VAL A 14 41.71 -41.21 -12.70
N ALA A 15 41.59 -40.64 -11.49
CA ALA A 15 42.52 -40.95 -10.40
C ALA A 15 42.49 -42.45 -9.98
N LEU A 16 41.32 -43.07 -9.94
CA LEU A 16 41.18 -44.49 -9.64
C LEU A 16 41.76 -45.36 -10.73
N SER A 17 41.70 -44.93 -12.00
CA SER A 17 42.28 -45.67 -13.14
C SER A 17 43.81 -45.82 -13.05
N LEU A 18 44.51 -44.92 -12.34
CA LEU A 18 45.95 -44.99 -12.09
C LEU A 18 46.37 -46.27 -11.29
N LEU A 19 45.44 -46.85 -10.57
CA LEU A 19 45.67 -48.09 -9.79
C LEU A 19 45.69 -49.34 -10.69
N VAL A 20 45.08 -49.27 -11.87
CA VAL A 20 44.84 -50.47 -12.71
C VAL A 20 45.47 -50.34 -14.09
N LEU A 21 45.58 -49.14 -14.64
CA LEU A 21 46.03 -48.88 -16.01
C LEU A 21 47.51 -48.46 -16.07
N PRO A 22 48.22 -48.77 -17.19
CA PRO A 22 49.57 -48.28 -17.44
C PRO A 22 49.61 -46.75 -17.44
N VAL A 23 50.71 -46.16 -16.90
CA VAL A 23 50.89 -44.74 -16.74
C VAL A 23 50.58 -43.92 -18.03
N PRO A 24 51.05 -44.35 -19.24
CA PRO A 24 50.76 -43.59 -20.45
C PRO A 24 49.28 -43.48 -20.81
N VAL A 25 48.49 -44.52 -20.47
CA VAL A 25 47.04 -44.54 -20.69
C VAL A 25 46.35 -43.60 -19.72
N ALA A 26 46.79 -43.60 -18.47
CA ALA A 26 46.24 -42.67 -17.47
C ALA A 26 46.53 -41.21 -17.78
N VAL A 27 47.73 -40.91 -18.27
CA VAL A 27 48.10 -39.57 -18.75
C VAL A 27 47.20 -39.13 -19.93
N LEU A 28 46.96 -40.04 -20.87
CA LEU A 28 46.04 -39.76 -21.99
C LEU A 28 44.62 -39.42 -21.52
N LEU A 29 44.10 -40.12 -20.51
CA LEU A 29 42.78 -39.85 -19.91
C LEU A 29 42.72 -38.51 -19.21
N VAL A 30 43.79 -38.09 -18.50
CA VAL A 30 43.91 -36.78 -17.89
C VAL A 30 43.88 -35.69 -18.96
N VAL A 31 44.68 -35.82 -20.02
CA VAL A 31 44.72 -34.87 -21.12
C VAL A 31 43.37 -34.77 -21.83
N ALA A 32 42.71 -35.90 -22.07
CA ALA A 32 41.36 -35.93 -22.63
C ALA A 32 40.32 -35.24 -21.75
N LEU A 33 40.37 -35.44 -20.45
CA LEU A 33 39.47 -34.78 -19.48
C LEU A 33 39.71 -33.25 -19.42
N VAL A 34 40.98 -32.82 -19.45
CA VAL A 34 41.33 -31.42 -19.48
C VAL A 34 40.84 -30.79 -20.79
N ALA A 35 41.07 -31.42 -21.94
CA ALA A 35 40.58 -30.95 -23.23
C ALA A 35 39.05 -30.86 -23.27
N ALA A 36 38.36 -31.87 -22.80
CA ALA A 36 36.89 -31.90 -22.69
C ALA A 36 36.34 -30.77 -21.79
N THR A 37 37.03 -30.55 -20.66
CA THR A 37 36.62 -29.46 -19.73
C THR A 37 36.89 -28.07 -20.35
N ALA A 38 37.98 -27.94 -21.12
CA ALA A 38 38.28 -26.70 -21.82
C ALA A 38 37.23 -26.36 -22.90
N VAL A 39 36.84 -27.37 -23.70
CA VAL A 39 35.76 -27.24 -24.70
C VAL A 39 34.45 -26.88 -24.04
N ASP A 40 34.10 -27.55 -22.95
CA ASP A 40 32.88 -27.34 -22.20
C ASP A 40 32.84 -25.92 -21.59
N THR A 41 33.97 -25.45 -21.06
CA THR A 41 34.15 -24.10 -20.56
C THR A 41 34.02 -23.04 -21.67
N TRP A 42 34.61 -23.26 -22.81
CA TRP A 42 34.55 -22.35 -23.96
C TRP A 42 33.11 -22.17 -24.44
N TRP A 43 32.36 -23.25 -24.48
CA TRP A 43 30.95 -23.21 -24.85
C TRP A 43 30.09 -22.53 -23.78
N ALA A 44 30.35 -22.81 -22.50
CA ALA A 44 29.62 -22.22 -21.38
C ALA A 44 29.86 -20.70 -21.22
N ARG A 45 30.99 -20.17 -21.75
CA ARG A 45 31.30 -18.74 -21.73
C ARG A 45 30.35 -17.85 -22.54
N ARG A 46 29.61 -18.42 -23.48
CA ARG A 46 28.66 -17.65 -24.28
C ARG A 46 27.45 -17.26 -23.42
N PRO A 47 27.16 -15.93 -23.26
CA PRO A 47 26.01 -15.52 -22.48
C PRO A 47 24.72 -15.99 -23.16
N PRO A 48 23.77 -16.58 -22.42
CA PRO A 48 22.48 -16.95 -22.98
C PRO A 48 21.61 -15.70 -23.16
N GLU A 49 20.75 -15.72 -24.18
CA GLU A 49 19.71 -14.73 -24.33
C GLU A 49 18.55 -15.05 -23.37
N VAL A 50 18.19 -14.04 -22.55
CA VAL A 50 17.12 -14.20 -21.56
C VAL A 50 16.15 -13.03 -21.70
N ALA A 51 14.88 -13.34 -21.89
CA ALA A 51 13.78 -12.37 -21.93
C ALA A 51 13.13 -12.28 -20.55
N ARG A 52 12.98 -11.06 -20.02
CA ARG A 52 12.30 -10.78 -18.76
C ARG A 52 11.01 -10.01 -19.01
N GLN A 53 9.92 -10.51 -18.46
CA GLN A 53 8.62 -9.86 -18.41
C GLN A 53 8.29 -9.58 -16.93
N VAL A 54 8.32 -8.30 -16.56
CA VAL A 54 8.04 -7.82 -15.21
C VAL A 54 7.17 -6.57 -15.31
N PRO A 55 6.10 -6.46 -14.52
CA PRO A 55 5.32 -5.24 -14.47
C PRO A 55 6.16 -4.12 -13.82
N THR A 56 6.14 -2.94 -14.42
CA THR A 56 6.84 -1.74 -13.91
C THR A 56 6.11 -1.10 -12.74
N HIS A 57 4.81 -1.39 -12.58
CA HIS A 57 3.95 -0.85 -11.55
C HIS A 57 3.28 -1.97 -10.77
N LEU A 58 3.48 -1.99 -9.46
CA LEU A 58 2.88 -2.95 -8.54
C LEU A 58 2.05 -2.22 -7.49
N ALA A 59 1.05 -2.92 -6.94
CA ALA A 59 0.42 -2.50 -5.70
C ALA A 59 1.01 -3.30 -4.53
N ARG A 60 1.19 -2.66 -3.39
CA ARG A 60 1.73 -3.30 -2.18
C ARG A 60 0.88 -4.49 -1.76
N GLY A 61 1.53 -5.63 -1.51
CA GLY A 61 0.88 -6.87 -1.06
C GLY A 61 0.07 -7.62 -2.13
N VAL A 62 0.01 -7.12 -3.36
CA VAL A 62 -0.76 -7.74 -4.45
C VAL A 62 0.17 -8.52 -5.36
N PRO A 63 -0.07 -9.84 -5.55
CA PRO A 63 0.72 -10.65 -6.45
C PRO A 63 0.59 -10.17 -7.91
N ALA A 64 1.72 -10.15 -8.63
CA ALA A 64 1.75 -9.82 -10.04
C ALA A 64 2.56 -10.85 -10.84
N PRO A 65 2.19 -11.16 -12.08
CA PRO A 65 2.86 -12.19 -12.86
C PRO A 65 4.30 -11.78 -13.19
N PHE A 66 5.23 -12.69 -12.96
CA PHE A 66 6.64 -12.56 -13.31
C PHE A 66 7.04 -13.72 -14.22
N ARG A 67 7.78 -13.41 -15.27
CA ARG A 67 8.32 -14.42 -16.19
C ARG A 67 9.73 -14.04 -16.61
N LEU A 68 10.62 -15.01 -16.52
CA LEU A 68 11.99 -14.96 -17.04
C LEU A 68 12.22 -16.23 -17.87
N ALA A 69 12.52 -16.08 -19.16
CA ALA A 69 12.67 -17.20 -20.06
C ALA A 69 13.97 -17.09 -20.84
N SER A 70 14.71 -18.22 -20.94
CA SER A 70 15.85 -18.34 -21.83
C SER A 70 15.40 -18.81 -23.20
N ALA A 71 16.00 -18.26 -24.26
CA ALA A 71 15.80 -18.73 -25.62
C ALA A 71 16.28 -20.19 -25.80
N GLU A 72 17.27 -20.60 -25.02
CA GLU A 72 17.81 -21.95 -24.97
C GLU A 72 17.42 -22.60 -23.62
N PRO A 73 16.31 -23.34 -23.48
CA PRO A 73 15.85 -23.80 -22.17
C PRO A 73 16.71 -24.94 -21.57
N VAL A 74 17.54 -25.61 -22.39
CA VAL A 74 18.32 -26.78 -21.97
C VAL A 74 19.64 -26.35 -21.32
N ARG A 75 19.90 -26.86 -20.10
CA ARG A 75 21.16 -26.66 -19.34
C ARG A 75 21.43 -25.21 -18.90
N ILE A 76 20.39 -24.38 -18.83
CA ILE A 76 20.48 -23.04 -18.31
C ILE A 76 19.61 -22.93 -17.07
N ARG A 77 20.26 -22.67 -15.92
CA ARG A 77 19.57 -22.33 -14.68
C ARG A 77 19.53 -20.82 -14.55
N ILE A 78 18.33 -20.27 -14.47
CA ILE A 78 18.11 -18.83 -14.31
C ILE A 78 17.67 -18.52 -12.88
N ARG A 79 18.14 -17.38 -12.37
CA ARG A 79 17.79 -16.86 -11.05
C ARG A 79 17.54 -15.36 -11.15
N GLN A 80 16.52 -14.89 -10.46
CA GLN A 80 16.28 -13.47 -10.25
C GLN A 80 16.74 -13.07 -8.84
N PRO A 81 17.84 -12.30 -8.70
CA PRO A 81 18.17 -11.66 -7.43
C PRO A 81 17.10 -10.64 -7.06
N LEU A 82 16.68 -10.64 -5.80
CA LEU A 82 15.61 -9.78 -5.29
C LEU A 82 16.12 -8.92 -4.14
N PRO A 83 15.71 -7.64 -4.06
CA PRO A 83 15.87 -6.87 -2.84
C PRO A 83 14.97 -7.45 -1.72
N PRO A 84 15.25 -7.12 -0.45
CA PRO A 84 14.54 -7.70 0.71
C PRO A 84 13.03 -7.47 0.72
N ASP A 85 12.57 -6.40 0.07
CA ASP A 85 11.17 -5.98 0.07
C ASP A 85 10.35 -6.58 -1.08
N LEU A 86 10.99 -7.36 -1.98
CA LEU A 86 10.32 -8.09 -3.05
C LEU A 86 10.39 -9.59 -2.79
N GLY A 87 9.28 -10.28 -2.93
CA GLY A 87 9.18 -11.74 -2.85
C GLY A 87 8.84 -12.34 -4.21
N LEU A 88 9.47 -13.45 -4.54
CA LEU A 88 9.17 -14.26 -5.73
C LEU A 88 9.39 -15.73 -5.36
N ASP A 89 8.44 -16.58 -5.70
CA ASP A 89 8.56 -18.01 -5.50
C ASP A 89 8.11 -18.76 -6.77
N PRO A 90 9.01 -19.62 -7.32
CA PRO A 90 10.41 -19.84 -6.98
C PRO A 90 11.34 -18.68 -7.42
N THR A 91 12.52 -18.54 -6.80
CA THR A 91 13.53 -17.53 -7.18
C THR A 91 14.48 -17.99 -8.29
N GLN A 92 14.48 -19.30 -8.60
CA GLN A 92 15.31 -19.90 -9.64
C GLN A 92 14.60 -21.08 -10.30
N ALA A 93 14.88 -21.32 -11.58
CA ALA A 93 14.36 -22.45 -12.35
C ALA A 93 15.30 -22.83 -13.51
N GLU A 94 15.03 -23.96 -14.14
CA GLU A 94 15.73 -24.34 -15.38
C GLU A 94 14.92 -23.86 -16.60
N GLY A 95 15.60 -23.13 -17.51
CA GLY A 95 15.04 -22.65 -18.75
C GLY A 95 14.02 -21.52 -18.61
N VAL A 96 12.96 -21.74 -17.85
CA VAL A 96 11.87 -20.76 -17.65
C VAL A 96 11.52 -20.66 -16.16
N LEU A 97 11.56 -19.43 -15.65
CA LEU A 97 11.14 -19.08 -14.30
C LEU A 97 9.83 -18.31 -14.39
N THR A 98 8.77 -18.87 -13.88
CA THR A 98 7.46 -18.24 -13.73
C THR A 98 7.06 -18.22 -12.26
N GLY A 99 6.46 -17.13 -11.82
CA GLY A 99 6.03 -17.00 -10.44
C GLY A 99 5.23 -15.73 -10.23
N GLU A 100 4.88 -15.47 -8.99
CA GLU A 100 4.20 -14.27 -8.57
C GLU A 100 5.16 -13.35 -7.81
N LEU A 101 5.37 -12.14 -8.35
CA LEU A 101 6.15 -11.11 -7.70
C LEU A 101 5.26 -10.34 -6.73
N VAL A 102 5.64 -10.32 -5.46
CA VAL A 102 4.91 -9.60 -4.39
C VAL A 102 5.82 -8.54 -3.78
N ALA A 103 5.38 -7.30 -3.81
CA ALA A 103 6.07 -6.20 -3.16
C ALA A 103 5.51 -5.98 -1.75
N ARG A 104 6.38 -6.03 -0.74
CA ARG A 104 6.02 -5.89 0.68
C ARG A 104 6.05 -4.44 1.16
N ARG A 105 6.83 -3.60 0.50
CA ARG A 105 6.99 -2.18 0.80
C ARG A 105 6.71 -1.36 -0.45
N ARG A 106 6.04 -0.21 -0.28
CA ARG A 106 5.83 0.77 -1.36
C ARG A 106 7.12 1.55 -1.66
N GLY A 107 7.09 2.32 -2.73
CA GLY A 107 8.20 3.15 -3.16
C GLY A 107 8.88 2.63 -4.42
N ARG A 108 10.11 3.07 -4.64
CA ARG A 108 10.92 2.70 -5.80
C ARG A 108 11.86 1.56 -5.44
N HIS A 109 11.80 0.48 -6.18
CA HIS A 109 12.65 -0.69 -5.97
C HIS A 109 13.45 -0.99 -7.23
N ALA A 110 14.76 -1.08 -7.09
CA ALA A 110 15.63 -1.54 -8.16
C ALA A 110 15.70 -3.07 -8.18
N LEU A 111 15.24 -3.65 -9.26
CA LEU A 111 15.35 -5.08 -9.52
C LEU A 111 16.66 -5.34 -10.27
N SER A 112 17.59 -6.06 -9.66
CA SER A 112 18.88 -6.38 -10.26
C SER A 112 18.72 -7.17 -11.57
N ALA A 113 19.72 -7.11 -12.41
CA ALA A 113 19.79 -7.93 -13.61
C ALA A 113 19.71 -9.41 -13.25
N PRO A 114 19.03 -10.24 -14.05
CA PRO A 114 18.96 -11.69 -13.85
C PRO A 114 20.33 -12.33 -13.96
N VAL A 115 20.47 -13.49 -13.30
CA VAL A 115 21.67 -14.31 -13.35
C VAL A 115 21.33 -15.64 -14.01
N ALA A 116 22.10 -15.98 -15.07
CA ALA A 116 21.96 -17.25 -15.78
C ALA A 116 23.22 -18.08 -15.60
N ARG A 117 23.09 -19.31 -15.14
CA ARG A 117 24.17 -20.30 -15.08
C ARG A 117 24.02 -21.26 -16.24
N ARG A 118 24.93 -21.15 -17.20
CA ARG A 118 24.99 -22.05 -18.37
C ARG A 118 25.96 -23.19 -18.08
N THR A 119 25.50 -24.41 -18.28
CA THR A 119 26.34 -25.63 -18.18
C THR A 119 26.71 -26.08 -19.58
N GLY A 120 27.95 -26.44 -19.78
CA GLY A 120 28.44 -26.91 -21.08
C GLY A 120 27.81 -28.24 -21.53
N PRO A 121 27.97 -28.60 -22.81
CA PRO A 121 27.33 -29.79 -23.40
C PRO A 121 27.73 -31.12 -22.73
N LEU A 122 28.97 -31.20 -22.24
CA LEU A 122 29.43 -32.40 -21.52
C LEU A 122 29.05 -32.37 -20.04
N GLY A 123 28.66 -31.21 -19.54
CA GLY A 123 28.28 -31.01 -18.15
C GLY A 123 29.45 -30.98 -17.18
N LEU A 124 30.68 -30.73 -17.65
CA LEU A 124 31.90 -30.70 -16.84
C LEU A 124 32.16 -29.31 -16.27
N ALA A 125 31.81 -28.27 -17.00
CA ALA A 125 31.98 -26.89 -16.60
C ALA A 125 30.67 -26.09 -16.65
N ALA A 126 30.59 -25.11 -15.78
CA ALA A 126 29.49 -24.14 -15.82
C ALA A 126 30.02 -22.70 -15.66
N TRP A 127 29.35 -21.76 -16.33
CA TRP A 127 29.66 -20.34 -16.24
C TRP A 127 28.42 -19.56 -15.83
N THR A 128 28.62 -18.59 -14.93
CA THR A 128 27.55 -17.73 -14.46
C THR A 128 27.65 -16.38 -15.15
N HIS A 129 26.55 -15.94 -15.75
CA HIS A 129 26.42 -14.68 -16.49
C HIS A 129 25.40 -13.80 -15.79
N THR A 130 25.68 -12.51 -15.69
CA THR A 130 24.66 -11.50 -15.48
C THR A 130 24.07 -11.16 -16.84
N VAL A 131 22.77 -11.32 -17.01
CA VAL A 131 22.09 -11.21 -18.31
C VAL A 131 20.95 -10.20 -18.25
N GLY A 132 20.77 -9.43 -19.31
CA GLY A 132 19.77 -8.37 -19.35
C GLY A 132 20.14 -7.14 -18.50
N GLU A 133 19.20 -6.25 -18.35
CA GLU A 133 19.36 -4.97 -17.68
C GLU A 133 18.65 -4.97 -16.30
N PRO A 134 19.09 -4.16 -15.32
CA PRO A 134 18.29 -3.88 -14.14
C PRO A 134 16.97 -3.23 -14.54
N ALA A 135 15.96 -3.29 -13.67
CA ALA A 135 14.67 -2.65 -13.90
C ALA A 135 14.19 -1.95 -12.65
N ASP A 136 13.59 -0.79 -12.82
CA ASP A 136 12.91 -0.09 -11.72
C ASP A 136 11.46 -0.53 -11.64
N ILE A 137 11.03 -0.81 -10.43
CA ILE A 137 9.66 -1.18 -10.11
C ILE A 137 9.10 -0.12 -9.17
N LEU A 138 7.96 0.47 -9.56
CA LEU A 138 7.22 1.40 -8.72
C LEU A 138 6.12 0.66 -7.98
N VAL A 139 6.19 0.70 -6.66
CA VAL A 139 5.20 0.03 -5.80
C VAL A 139 4.30 1.07 -5.14
N TYR A 140 3.04 1.04 -5.50
CA TYR A 140 2.01 1.94 -5.00
C TYR A 140 1.33 1.39 -3.73
N PRO A 141 0.63 2.23 -2.94
CA PRO A 141 -0.32 1.80 -1.92
C PRO A 141 -1.34 0.79 -2.45
N ASP A 142 -2.21 0.24 -1.61
CA ASP A 142 -3.21 -0.76 -2.03
C ASP A 142 -4.29 -0.15 -2.95
N LEU A 143 -3.92 0.13 -4.21
CA LEU A 143 -4.84 0.63 -5.23
C LEU A 143 -6.03 -0.28 -5.51
N PRO A 144 -5.89 -1.62 -5.55
CA PRO A 144 -7.03 -2.52 -5.70
C PRO A 144 -8.08 -2.37 -4.59
N ALA A 145 -7.66 -2.23 -3.33
CA ALA A 145 -8.59 -1.98 -2.22
C ALA A 145 -9.30 -0.64 -2.36
N ALA A 146 -8.57 0.44 -2.69
CA ALA A 146 -9.13 1.75 -2.94
C ALA A 146 -10.18 1.73 -4.07
N ARG A 147 -9.89 1.03 -5.18
CA ARG A 147 -10.82 0.86 -6.31
C ARG A 147 -12.06 0.05 -5.92
N ARG A 148 -11.90 -1.00 -5.09
CA ARG A 148 -13.06 -1.77 -4.58
C ARG A 148 -13.99 -0.90 -3.75
N LEU A 149 -13.44 -0.07 -2.83
CA LEU A 149 -14.22 0.88 -2.04
C LEU A 149 -14.94 1.90 -2.93
N ALA A 150 -14.24 2.51 -3.88
CA ALA A 150 -14.82 3.47 -4.81
C ALA A 150 -15.96 2.85 -5.65
N SER A 151 -15.78 1.62 -6.12
CA SER A 151 -16.79 0.88 -6.88
C SER A 151 -18.01 0.53 -6.02
N ALA A 152 -17.80 0.15 -4.75
CA ALA A 152 -18.89 -0.12 -3.80
C ALA A 152 -19.71 1.13 -3.50
N VAL A 153 -19.05 2.29 -3.36
CA VAL A 153 -19.72 3.58 -3.17
C VAL A 153 -20.52 3.95 -4.41
N ARG A 154 -19.93 3.83 -5.61
CA ARG A 154 -20.63 4.09 -6.89
C ARG A 154 -21.88 3.22 -7.06
N ALA A 155 -21.78 1.95 -6.69
CA ALA A 155 -22.89 1.00 -6.76
C ALA A 155 -23.94 1.17 -5.64
N GLY A 156 -23.77 2.12 -4.71
CA GLY A 156 -24.65 2.29 -3.55
C GLY A 156 -24.63 1.12 -2.56
N LYS A 157 -23.60 0.25 -2.65
CA LYS A 157 -23.46 -0.95 -1.81
C LYS A 157 -22.64 -0.70 -0.54
N PHE A 158 -22.07 0.48 -0.40
CA PHE A 158 -21.32 0.86 0.80
C PHE A 158 -22.30 1.13 1.94
N ARG A 159 -22.46 0.15 2.84
CA ARG A 159 -23.38 0.24 3.98
C ARG A 159 -22.67 0.83 5.19
N ASP A 160 -23.27 1.84 5.79
CA ASP A 160 -22.93 2.29 7.13
C ASP A 160 -23.92 1.65 8.12
N GLU A 161 -23.44 0.81 9.02
CA GLU A 161 -24.28 0.13 10.04
C GLU A 161 -24.96 1.11 10.98
N GLY A 162 -24.48 2.37 11.05
CA GLY A 162 -25.08 3.44 11.86
C GLY A 162 -26.15 4.28 11.14
N LEU A 163 -26.24 4.21 9.82
CA LEU A 163 -27.23 4.92 9.02
C LEU A 163 -28.27 3.93 8.46
N ARG A 164 -29.16 3.46 9.35
CA ARG A 164 -30.37 2.73 8.95
C ARG A 164 -31.32 3.68 8.21
N ARG A 165 -31.03 4.04 6.95
CA ARG A 165 -32.07 4.60 6.06
C ARG A 165 -31.69 4.54 4.57
N ARG A 166 -32.44 3.72 3.89
CA ARG A 166 -33.04 3.68 2.56
C ARG A 166 -32.46 4.63 1.49
N GLY A 167 -32.02 4.02 0.42
CA GLY A 167 -31.69 4.64 -0.84
C GLY A 167 -30.19 4.52 -1.17
N PRO A 168 -29.85 4.39 -2.44
CA PRO A 168 -28.45 4.20 -2.88
C PRO A 168 -27.52 5.39 -2.57
N LEU A 169 -28.06 6.52 -2.18
CA LEU A 169 -27.32 7.73 -1.75
C LEU A 169 -28.33 8.55 -0.97
N GLY A 170 -28.01 8.95 0.27
CA GLY A 170 -28.91 9.73 1.12
C GLY A 170 -29.51 10.94 0.41
N LEU A 171 -30.50 11.57 1.06
CA LEU A 171 -31.15 12.79 0.57
C LEU A 171 -30.06 13.78 0.15
N GLY A 172 -29.92 14.05 -1.16
CA GLY A 172 -29.06 15.11 -1.65
C GLY A 172 -29.37 16.43 -0.94
N THR A 173 -28.40 17.32 -0.85
CA THR A 173 -28.57 18.61 -0.18
C THR A 173 -28.79 19.75 -1.19
N GLU A 174 -28.48 19.53 -2.44
CA GLU A 174 -28.70 20.47 -3.53
C GLU A 174 -30.05 20.19 -4.20
N PHE A 175 -30.93 21.20 -4.20
CA PHE A 175 -32.22 21.10 -4.89
C PHE A 175 -32.00 20.92 -6.40
N GLU A 176 -32.53 19.84 -6.97
CA GLU A 176 -32.43 19.57 -8.41
C GLU A 176 -33.71 19.93 -9.16
N SER A 177 -34.84 19.42 -8.68
CA SER A 177 -36.12 19.62 -9.35
C SER A 177 -37.28 19.26 -8.43
N VAL A 178 -38.51 19.59 -8.88
CA VAL A 178 -39.74 19.11 -8.29
C VAL A 178 -40.34 18.05 -9.23
N ARG A 179 -40.64 16.86 -8.72
CA ARG A 179 -41.27 15.78 -9.46
C ARG A 179 -42.54 15.29 -8.76
N ASP A 180 -43.29 14.45 -9.44
CA ASP A 180 -44.44 13.79 -8.81
C ASP A 180 -43.98 12.92 -7.63
N TYR A 181 -44.72 12.99 -6.52
CA TYR A 181 -44.49 12.14 -5.35
C TYR A 181 -44.77 10.68 -5.66
N VAL A 182 -43.86 9.81 -5.24
CA VAL A 182 -44.01 8.36 -5.35
C VAL A 182 -44.16 7.80 -3.91
N PRO A 183 -44.98 6.76 -3.68
CA PRO A 183 -45.25 6.23 -2.32
C PRO A 183 -44.03 5.88 -1.49
N ASP A 184 -42.88 5.61 -2.12
CA ASP A 184 -41.59 5.33 -1.47
C ASP A 184 -40.76 6.58 -1.13
N ASP A 185 -41.21 7.79 -1.50
CA ASP A 185 -40.55 9.04 -1.18
C ASP A 185 -40.70 9.39 0.31
N ASP A 186 -39.66 10.03 0.89
CA ASP A 186 -39.75 10.54 2.26
C ASP A 186 -40.74 11.72 2.33
N VAL A 187 -41.71 11.63 3.22
CA VAL A 187 -42.73 12.68 3.46
C VAL A 187 -42.10 14.05 3.73
N ARG A 188 -40.87 14.09 4.25
CA ARG A 188 -40.11 15.34 4.51
C ARG A 188 -39.70 16.05 3.22
N GLN A 189 -39.71 15.36 2.08
CA GLN A 189 -39.39 15.91 0.77
C GLN A 189 -40.60 16.48 0.06
N VAL A 190 -41.80 16.31 0.58
CA VAL A 190 -43.01 16.83 -0.03
C VAL A 190 -42.95 18.34 -0.15
N ASN A 191 -43.08 18.83 -1.39
CA ASN A 191 -43.18 20.27 -1.67
C ASN A 191 -44.62 20.73 -1.56
N TRP A 192 -45.03 21.13 -0.37
CA TRP A 192 -46.40 21.58 -0.11
C TRP A 192 -46.85 22.75 -0.97
N ARG A 193 -45.92 23.64 -1.35
CA ARG A 193 -46.25 24.80 -2.24
C ARG A 193 -46.54 24.34 -3.68
N ALA A 194 -45.72 23.44 -4.21
CA ALA A 194 -45.95 22.86 -5.53
C ALA A 194 -47.20 21.97 -5.54
N THR A 195 -47.40 21.16 -4.49
CA THR A 195 -48.58 20.33 -4.28
C THR A 195 -49.87 21.18 -4.27
N ALA A 196 -49.92 22.26 -3.50
CA ALA A 196 -51.07 23.16 -3.49
C ALA A 196 -51.32 23.87 -4.83
N ARG A 197 -50.28 24.18 -5.61
CA ARG A 197 -50.42 24.84 -6.89
C ARG A 197 -50.88 23.88 -8.02
N LEU A 198 -50.38 22.65 -7.98
CA LEU A 198 -50.63 21.66 -9.05
C LEU A 198 -51.75 20.68 -8.72
N GLY A 199 -52.33 20.70 -7.51
CA GLY A 199 -53.40 19.84 -7.08
C GLY A 199 -53.06 18.35 -6.93
N ARG A 200 -51.79 18.02 -7.02
CA ARG A 200 -51.26 16.64 -6.88
C ARG A 200 -49.99 16.62 -6.02
N PRO A 201 -49.70 15.55 -5.28
CA PRO A 201 -48.53 15.46 -4.42
C PRO A 201 -47.23 15.61 -5.23
N MET A 202 -46.39 16.55 -4.82
CA MET A 202 -45.10 16.83 -5.43
C MET A 202 -43.98 16.63 -4.41
N SER A 203 -42.84 16.08 -4.86
CA SER A 203 -41.65 15.86 -4.05
C SER A 203 -40.47 16.65 -4.58
N ASN A 204 -39.68 17.24 -3.67
CA ASN A 204 -38.40 17.83 -4.03
C ASN A 204 -37.39 16.72 -4.30
N GLN A 205 -36.80 16.76 -5.46
CA GLN A 205 -35.65 15.91 -5.79
C GLN A 205 -34.38 16.66 -5.44
N TYR A 206 -33.55 16.05 -4.60
CA TYR A 206 -32.27 16.60 -4.19
C TYR A 206 -31.14 15.81 -4.82
N ARG A 207 -30.10 16.52 -5.22
CA ARG A 207 -28.88 15.94 -5.76
C ARG A 207 -27.77 16.03 -4.72
N ILE A 208 -26.87 15.06 -4.72
CA ILE A 208 -25.65 15.13 -3.91
C ILE A 208 -24.78 16.25 -4.49
N GLU A 209 -24.39 17.17 -3.63
CA GLU A 209 -23.45 18.22 -3.99
C GLU A 209 -22.17 17.64 -4.59
N ARG A 210 -21.75 18.17 -5.71
CA ARG A 210 -20.49 17.88 -6.39
C ARG A 210 -19.53 19.06 -6.22
N ASP A 211 -18.28 18.88 -6.63
CA ASP A 211 -17.25 19.94 -6.58
C ASP A 211 -16.85 20.38 -5.18
N ARG A 212 -17.01 19.53 -4.19
CA ARG A 212 -16.49 19.78 -2.85
C ARG A 212 -14.99 19.52 -2.80
N ASP A 213 -14.30 20.31 -2.00
CA ASP A 213 -12.87 20.10 -1.78
C ASP A 213 -12.64 19.06 -0.70
N VAL A 214 -11.74 18.11 -0.99
CA VAL A 214 -11.25 17.08 -0.07
C VAL A 214 -9.74 17.20 0.00
N VAL A 215 -9.19 17.40 1.20
CA VAL A 215 -7.75 17.53 1.41
C VAL A 215 -7.29 16.46 2.38
N CYS A 216 -6.43 15.56 1.93
CA CYS A 216 -5.77 14.59 2.79
C CYS A 216 -4.47 15.19 3.31
N VAL A 217 -4.35 15.37 4.62
CA VAL A 217 -3.16 15.88 5.31
C VAL A 217 -2.47 14.71 5.97
N VAL A 218 -1.33 14.32 5.44
CA VAL A 218 -0.60 13.11 5.85
C VAL A 218 0.63 13.50 6.64
N ASP A 219 0.65 13.09 7.88
CA ASP A 219 1.82 13.18 8.75
C ASP A 219 2.87 12.16 8.32
N CYS A 220 4.10 12.62 8.12
CA CYS A 220 5.26 11.80 7.79
C CYS A 220 6.36 11.89 8.88
N GLY A 221 6.04 12.38 10.07
CA GLY A 221 6.98 12.50 11.18
C GLY A 221 7.37 11.17 11.80
N ARG A 222 8.23 11.24 12.83
CA ARG A 222 8.86 10.05 13.45
C ARG A 222 7.86 9.00 13.95
N LEU A 223 6.69 9.40 14.44
CA LEU A 223 5.68 8.46 14.96
C LEU A 223 5.08 7.58 13.88
N MET A 224 5.04 8.07 12.64
CA MET A 224 4.50 7.34 11.51
C MET A 224 5.40 6.21 11.00
N ALA A 225 6.67 6.14 11.49
CA ALA A 225 7.60 5.05 11.23
C ALA A 225 7.27 3.77 12.01
N ALA A 226 6.45 3.85 13.06
CA ALA A 226 6.14 2.70 13.91
C ALA A 226 5.51 1.56 13.10
N PRO A 227 6.07 0.34 13.18
CA PRO A 227 5.54 -0.82 12.49
C PRO A 227 4.33 -1.39 13.23
N PHE A 228 3.42 -2.03 12.47
CA PHE A 228 2.47 -2.97 13.06
C PHE A 228 3.15 -4.34 13.16
N LEU A 229 3.01 -4.99 14.29
CA LEU A 229 3.43 -6.38 14.47
C LEU A 229 2.42 -7.27 13.74
N ALA A 230 2.43 -7.25 12.43
CA ALA A 230 1.53 -8.06 11.64
C ALA A 230 1.91 -9.53 11.76
N GLY A 231 0.95 -10.37 12.10
CA GLY A 231 1.09 -11.80 12.05
C GLY A 231 1.52 -12.28 10.67
N SER A 232 2.36 -13.32 10.68
CA SER A 232 2.73 -14.18 9.56
C SER A 232 3.38 -13.54 8.32
N GLY A 233 4.69 -13.49 8.30
CA GLY A 233 5.45 -13.75 7.06
C GLY A 233 5.98 -12.55 6.29
N GLY A 234 5.96 -11.33 6.81
CA GLY A 234 6.54 -10.20 6.06
C GLY A 234 7.06 -9.07 6.96
N ARG A 235 7.89 -8.20 6.43
CA ARG A 235 8.22 -6.93 7.08
C ARG A 235 6.94 -6.19 7.40
N ALA A 236 6.85 -5.71 8.64
CA ALA A 236 5.67 -5.03 9.14
C ALA A 236 5.34 -3.78 8.30
N SER A 237 4.08 -3.59 7.98
CA SER A 237 3.54 -2.35 7.45
C SER A 237 3.68 -1.26 8.51
N THR A 238 3.99 -0.03 8.10
CA THR A 238 4.09 1.11 9.02
C THR A 238 2.76 1.85 9.16
N ARG A 239 2.66 2.72 10.16
CA ARG A 239 1.51 3.61 10.33
C ARG A 239 1.33 4.54 9.14
N LEU A 240 2.45 5.01 8.55
CA LEU A 240 2.41 5.78 7.32
C LEU A 240 1.80 4.99 6.16
N ASP A 241 2.12 3.70 6.04
CA ASP A 241 1.53 2.86 4.98
C ASP A 241 0.00 2.79 5.09
N ALA A 242 -0.52 2.61 6.30
CA ALA A 242 -1.97 2.58 6.54
C ALA A 242 -2.63 3.95 6.27
N ALA A 243 -1.95 5.04 6.64
CA ALA A 243 -2.39 6.41 6.37
C ALA A 243 -2.47 6.70 4.86
N LEU A 244 -1.45 6.26 4.11
CA LEU A 244 -1.43 6.44 2.65
C LEU A 244 -2.51 5.60 1.95
N ASP A 245 -2.74 4.37 2.40
CA ASP A 245 -3.84 3.55 1.88
C ASP A 245 -5.20 4.24 2.12
N ALA A 246 -5.37 4.86 3.30
CA ALA A 246 -6.59 5.61 3.62
C ALA A 246 -6.73 6.89 2.77
N ALA A 247 -5.65 7.65 2.59
CA ALA A 247 -5.64 8.85 1.74
C ALA A 247 -6.02 8.52 0.30
N VAL A 248 -5.40 7.47 -0.27
CA VAL A 248 -5.65 7.01 -1.63
C VAL A 248 -7.09 6.51 -1.80
N ALA A 249 -7.63 5.81 -0.80
CA ALA A 249 -9.02 5.33 -0.82
C ALA A 249 -10.02 6.50 -0.80
N VAL A 250 -9.80 7.50 0.06
CA VAL A 250 -10.65 8.70 0.11
C VAL A 250 -10.56 9.49 -1.19
N ALA A 251 -9.37 9.67 -1.76
CA ALA A 251 -9.16 10.32 -3.04
C ALA A 251 -9.90 9.61 -4.19
N ALA A 252 -9.80 8.28 -4.27
CA ALA A 252 -10.49 7.48 -5.27
C ALA A 252 -12.02 7.58 -5.16
N VAL A 253 -12.56 7.66 -3.93
CA VAL A 253 -14.00 7.85 -3.68
C VAL A 253 -14.42 9.28 -4.03
N ALA A 254 -13.61 10.29 -3.71
CA ALA A 254 -13.87 11.69 -4.06
C ALA A 254 -14.00 11.87 -5.58
N ASP A 255 -13.10 11.26 -6.36
CA ASP A 255 -13.17 11.30 -7.83
C ASP A 255 -14.47 10.67 -8.36
N VAL A 256 -14.87 9.52 -7.80
CA VAL A 256 -16.12 8.84 -8.18
C VAL A 256 -17.35 9.68 -7.91
N LEU A 257 -17.33 10.49 -6.84
CA LEU A 257 -18.42 11.39 -6.45
C LEU A 257 -18.37 12.75 -7.17
N GLY A 258 -17.33 13.01 -7.98
CA GLY A 258 -17.13 14.26 -8.69
C GLY A 258 -16.63 15.40 -7.81
N ASP A 259 -15.98 15.10 -6.70
CA ASP A 259 -15.33 16.08 -5.82
C ASP A 259 -13.89 16.36 -6.26
N ARG A 260 -13.33 17.44 -5.76
CA ARG A 260 -11.94 17.83 -6.00
C ARG A 260 -11.09 17.32 -4.86
N CYS A 261 -10.03 16.61 -5.17
CA CYS A 261 -9.18 16.01 -4.14
C CYS A 261 -7.74 16.55 -4.26
N GLY A 262 -7.13 16.81 -3.11
CA GLY A 262 -5.74 17.23 -2.96
C GLY A 262 -5.09 16.56 -1.76
N ALA A 263 -3.78 16.74 -1.61
CA ALA A 263 -3.03 16.16 -0.51
C ALA A 263 -1.89 17.07 -0.06
N ILE A 264 -1.60 17.03 1.24
CA ILE A 264 -0.45 17.67 1.86
C ILE A 264 0.26 16.60 2.66
N ALA A 265 1.54 16.38 2.39
CA ALA A 265 2.40 15.54 3.20
C ALA A 265 3.43 16.41 3.90
N PHE A 266 3.61 16.21 5.18
CA PHE A 266 4.45 17.07 6.03
C PHE A 266 5.13 16.27 7.15
N ALA A 267 6.20 16.86 7.66
CA ALA A 267 6.88 16.49 8.88
C ALA A 267 7.30 17.79 9.60
N GLY A 268 8.57 18.04 9.87
CA GLY A 268 9.07 19.36 10.27
C GLY A 268 9.01 20.41 9.15
N GLU A 269 8.74 19.98 7.92
CA GLU A 269 8.54 20.81 6.74
C GLU A 269 7.45 20.20 5.84
N VAL A 270 7.00 20.98 4.84
CA VAL A 270 6.05 20.48 3.82
C VAL A 270 6.80 19.67 2.78
N LEU A 271 6.60 18.37 2.78
CA LEU A 271 7.24 17.44 1.83
C LEU A 271 6.56 17.46 0.47
N ARG A 272 5.23 17.51 0.44
CA ARG A 272 4.40 17.57 -0.78
C ARG A 272 3.18 18.44 -0.52
N SER A 273 2.76 19.19 -1.53
CA SER A 273 1.53 20.00 -1.47
C SER A 273 0.84 19.97 -2.83
N LEU A 274 -0.36 19.40 -2.85
CA LEU A 274 -1.22 19.29 -4.02
C LEU A 274 -2.55 19.96 -3.72
N PRO A 275 -2.90 21.04 -4.42
CA PRO A 275 -4.20 21.68 -4.26
C PRO A 275 -5.32 20.77 -4.77
N PRO A 276 -6.56 20.91 -4.22
CA PRO A 276 -7.70 20.11 -4.67
C PRO A 276 -8.01 20.31 -6.16
N ARG A 277 -8.07 19.20 -6.91
CA ARG A 277 -8.37 19.16 -8.35
C ARG A 277 -9.40 18.08 -8.66
N ARG A 278 -10.17 18.27 -9.73
CA ARG A 278 -11.02 17.21 -10.29
C ARG A 278 -10.15 16.10 -10.86
N ALA A 279 -10.59 14.87 -10.72
CA ALA A 279 -9.82 13.67 -11.09
C ALA A 279 -8.42 13.64 -10.43
N GLY A 280 -8.31 14.20 -9.22
CA GLY A 280 -7.04 14.38 -8.51
C GLY A 280 -6.50 13.13 -7.84
N ALA A 281 -7.25 12.02 -7.79
CA ALA A 281 -6.81 10.82 -7.11
C ALA A 281 -5.51 10.25 -7.68
N ARG A 282 -5.32 10.33 -9.00
CA ARG A 282 -4.08 9.90 -9.63
C ARG A 282 -2.89 10.73 -9.17
N ASP A 283 -3.04 12.05 -9.17
CA ASP A 283 -1.99 12.98 -8.74
C ASP A 283 -1.64 12.77 -7.26
N VAL A 284 -2.66 12.51 -6.43
CA VAL A 284 -2.47 12.16 -5.01
C VAL A 284 -1.66 10.88 -4.86
N VAL A 285 -1.99 9.83 -5.61
CA VAL A 285 -1.24 8.57 -5.60
C VAL A 285 0.21 8.79 -6.02
N GLU A 286 0.45 9.51 -7.12
CA GLU A 286 1.79 9.77 -7.64
C GLU A 286 2.64 10.64 -6.70
N ALA A 287 2.02 11.55 -5.95
CA ALA A 287 2.73 12.40 -4.99
C ALA A 287 3.05 11.69 -3.67
N LEU A 288 2.25 10.69 -3.30
CA LEU A 288 2.34 10.08 -1.97
C LEU A 288 3.04 8.71 -1.95
N PHE A 289 3.17 8.00 -3.10
CA PHE A 289 3.57 6.59 -3.12
C PHE A 289 4.98 6.32 -2.59
N ASP A 290 5.92 7.25 -2.76
CA ASP A 290 7.33 7.11 -2.40
C ASP A 290 7.71 7.86 -1.10
N LEU A 291 6.74 8.40 -0.38
CA LEU A 291 6.98 9.07 0.90
C LEU A 291 7.47 8.09 1.97
N GLU A 292 8.48 8.49 2.69
CA GLU A 292 9.03 7.75 3.84
C GLU A 292 8.88 8.58 5.11
N PRO A 293 8.79 7.92 6.29
CA PRO A 293 8.79 8.65 7.55
C PRO A 293 10.11 9.38 7.78
N VAL A 294 10.02 10.61 8.25
CA VAL A 294 11.19 11.44 8.59
C VAL A 294 11.37 11.45 10.12
N PRO A 295 12.60 11.30 10.64
CA PRO A 295 12.85 11.22 12.10
C PRO A 295 12.80 12.59 12.80
N VAL A 296 11.75 13.35 12.56
CA VAL A 296 11.51 14.68 13.14
C VAL A 296 10.08 14.78 13.69
N GLU A 297 9.84 15.71 14.57
CA GLU A 297 8.49 16.06 15.03
C GLU A 297 7.73 16.77 13.92
N SER A 298 6.41 16.59 13.91
CA SER A 298 5.52 17.12 12.88
C SER A 298 5.00 18.51 13.23
N ASP A 299 5.14 19.44 12.29
CA ASP A 299 4.63 20.82 12.41
C ASP A 299 3.25 20.94 11.75
N TYR A 300 2.20 20.82 12.57
CA TYR A 300 0.80 20.92 12.12
C TYR A 300 0.40 22.31 11.68
N GLU A 301 0.96 23.37 12.29
CA GLU A 301 0.65 24.74 11.91
C GLU A 301 1.10 25.04 10.49
N LEU A 302 2.30 24.57 10.14
CA LEU A 302 2.86 24.67 8.79
C LEU A 302 2.00 23.94 7.76
N ALA A 303 1.56 22.71 8.09
CA ALA A 303 0.67 21.94 7.24
C ALA A 303 -0.69 22.63 7.02
N PHE A 304 -1.30 23.15 8.09
CA PHE A 304 -2.59 23.81 8.03
C PHE A 304 -2.53 25.18 7.33
N ALA A 305 -1.37 25.84 7.35
CA ALA A 305 -1.15 27.06 6.57
C ALA A 305 -1.34 26.83 5.07
N GLN A 306 -1.05 25.62 4.56
CA GLN A 306 -1.24 25.27 3.15
C GLN A 306 -2.73 25.21 2.75
N ILE A 307 -3.65 25.07 3.71
CA ILE A 307 -5.09 24.95 3.47
C ILE A 307 -5.79 26.31 3.49
N ARG A 308 -5.13 27.38 3.93
CA ARG A 308 -5.76 28.71 4.13
C ARG A 308 -6.45 29.26 2.90
N GLY A 309 -5.98 28.94 1.70
CA GLY A 309 -6.58 29.35 0.42
C GLY A 309 -7.74 28.49 -0.05
N VAL A 310 -7.99 27.35 0.58
CA VAL A 310 -9.07 26.43 0.21
C VAL A 310 -10.39 26.93 0.81
N LYS A 311 -11.46 26.88 0.01
CA LYS A 311 -12.81 27.19 0.50
C LYS A 311 -13.21 26.12 1.53
N ARG A 312 -14.48 26.07 1.93
CA ARG A 312 -14.98 25.04 2.82
C ARG A 312 -14.69 23.64 2.24
N ALA A 313 -14.00 22.79 2.99
CA ALA A 313 -13.51 21.49 2.56
C ALA A 313 -13.70 20.42 3.62
N PHE A 314 -13.64 19.15 3.20
CA PHE A 314 -13.36 18.05 4.10
C PHE A 314 -11.85 17.91 4.25
N VAL A 315 -11.33 18.02 5.45
CA VAL A 315 -9.92 17.88 5.76
C VAL A 315 -9.73 16.61 6.57
N LEU A 316 -9.03 15.64 5.99
CA LEU A 316 -8.68 14.39 6.65
C LEU A 316 -7.22 14.45 7.09
N VAL A 317 -6.97 14.60 8.38
CA VAL A 317 -5.64 14.55 8.98
C VAL A 317 -5.33 13.11 9.36
N LEU A 318 -4.29 12.57 8.76
CA LEU A 318 -3.81 11.19 8.98
C LEU A 318 -2.52 11.26 9.79
N THR A 319 -2.60 10.89 11.07
CA THR A 319 -1.49 10.96 12.04
C THR A 319 -1.63 9.90 13.11
N ASP A 320 -0.63 9.76 13.96
CA ASP A 320 -0.69 8.87 15.12
C ASP A 320 -0.84 9.68 16.42
N LEU A 321 -1.80 9.26 17.23
CA LEU A 321 -2.16 9.89 18.50
C LEU A 321 -1.60 9.15 19.72
N LEU A 322 -0.41 8.54 19.60
CA LEU A 322 0.18 7.69 20.65
C LEU A 322 0.40 8.39 21.98
N GLU A 323 0.78 9.66 21.93
CA GLU A 323 1.15 10.42 23.13
C GLU A 323 0.34 11.72 23.22
N GLU A 324 -0.10 12.04 24.42
CA GLU A 324 -0.85 13.28 24.68
C GLU A 324 -0.02 14.53 24.37
N SER A 325 1.28 14.48 24.65
CA SER A 325 2.25 15.55 24.33
C SER A 325 2.42 15.77 22.84
N ALA A 326 2.47 14.68 22.06
CA ALA A 326 2.59 14.74 20.60
C ALA A 326 1.29 15.23 19.93
N ALA A 327 0.13 15.01 20.57
CA ALA A 327 -1.16 15.52 20.09
C ALA A 327 -1.39 17.00 20.40
N GLN A 328 -0.65 17.59 21.35
CA GLN A 328 -0.87 18.95 21.82
C GLN A 328 -0.76 20.01 20.68
N PRO A 329 0.27 20.01 19.80
CA PRO A 329 0.34 20.94 18.67
C PRO A 329 -0.85 20.82 17.72
N LEU A 330 -1.33 19.59 17.49
CA LEU A 330 -2.51 19.33 16.67
C LEU A 330 -3.78 19.91 17.34
N VAL A 331 -3.96 19.70 18.66
CA VAL A 331 -5.10 20.22 19.42
C VAL A 331 -5.13 21.74 19.39
N GLU A 332 -3.99 22.41 19.47
CA GLU A 332 -3.87 23.86 19.44
C GLU A 332 -4.16 24.45 18.06
N ALA A 333 -3.68 23.82 17.01
CA ALA A 333 -3.88 24.29 15.64
C ALA A 333 -5.31 23.98 15.08
N LEU A 334 -5.96 22.93 15.59
CA LEU A 334 -7.22 22.41 15.08
C LEU A 334 -8.40 23.39 15.10
N PRO A 335 -8.65 24.23 16.15
CA PRO A 335 -9.80 25.10 16.22
C PRO A 335 -9.87 26.13 15.08
N VAL A 336 -8.72 26.56 14.58
CA VAL A 336 -8.65 27.47 13.44
C VAL A 336 -9.18 26.80 12.18
N LEU A 337 -8.83 25.53 12.00
CA LEU A 337 -9.24 24.73 10.85
C LEU A 337 -10.74 24.34 10.94
N ALA A 338 -11.18 23.87 12.10
CA ALA A 338 -12.54 23.38 12.34
C ALA A 338 -13.63 24.47 12.21
N ARG A 339 -13.27 25.77 12.33
CA ARG A 339 -14.22 26.87 12.07
C ARG A 339 -14.67 26.96 10.61
N ARG A 340 -13.81 26.54 9.68
CA ARG A 340 -14.04 26.74 8.23
C ARG A 340 -14.26 25.43 7.49
N HIS A 341 -13.74 24.32 8.00
CA HIS A 341 -13.71 23.04 7.34
C HIS A 341 -14.36 21.95 8.20
N ALA A 342 -14.84 20.89 7.56
CA ALA A 342 -15.20 19.66 8.26
C ALA A 342 -13.93 18.84 8.46
N VAL A 343 -13.46 18.74 9.71
CA VAL A 343 -12.18 18.10 10.02
C VAL A 343 -12.40 16.72 10.59
N ALA A 344 -11.69 15.74 10.05
CA ALA A 344 -11.53 14.41 10.62
C ALA A 344 -10.05 14.15 10.90
N VAL A 345 -9.76 13.61 12.08
CA VAL A 345 -8.43 13.14 12.45
C VAL A 345 -8.48 11.63 12.52
N ALA A 346 -7.66 10.96 11.73
CA ALA A 346 -7.66 9.51 11.62
C ALA A 346 -6.28 8.94 11.99
N GLY A 347 -6.30 7.94 12.85
CA GLY A 347 -5.13 7.20 13.29
C GLY A 347 -5.37 5.70 13.26
N SER A 348 -4.28 4.93 13.13
CA SER A 348 -4.38 3.50 13.16
C SER A 348 -4.35 2.98 14.60
N ALA A 349 -5.39 2.22 15.00
CA ALA A 349 -5.38 1.46 16.23
C ALA A 349 -4.33 0.33 16.16
N ASP A 350 -3.70 0.05 17.29
CA ASP A 350 -2.74 -1.03 17.41
C ASP A 350 -3.45 -2.26 18.02
N PRO A 351 -3.70 -3.33 17.23
CA PRO A 351 -4.40 -4.52 17.71
C PRO A 351 -3.65 -5.23 18.84
N ASP A 352 -2.32 -5.08 18.90
CA ASP A 352 -1.50 -5.77 19.91
C ASP A 352 -1.68 -5.14 21.29
N LEU A 353 -1.93 -3.81 21.38
CA LEU A 353 -2.28 -3.16 22.63
C LEU A 353 -3.62 -3.67 23.18
N ASP A 354 -4.62 -3.75 22.32
CA ASP A 354 -5.91 -4.31 22.67
C ASP A 354 -5.82 -5.79 23.10
N ALA A 355 -5.01 -6.58 22.39
CA ALA A 355 -4.77 -7.98 22.73
C ALA A 355 -4.04 -8.11 24.08
N ALA A 356 -3.06 -7.25 24.34
CA ALA A 356 -2.30 -7.27 25.59
C ALA A 356 -3.20 -6.99 26.82
N VAL A 357 -4.17 -6.08 26.70
CA VAL A 357 -5.12 -5.76 27.79
C VAL A 357 -6.16 -6.86 27.99
N ARG A 358 -6.62 -7.53 26.90
CA ARG A 358 -7.67 -8.54 26.98
C ARG A 358 -7.17 -9.96 27.28
N SER A 359 -5.88 -10.24 27.08
CA SER A 359 -5.32 -11.56 27.31
C SER A 359 -5.19 -11.86 28.80
N GLU A 360 -5.48 -13.11 29.18
CA GLU A 360 -5.20 -13.58 30.54
C GLU A 360 -3.68 -13.67 30.77
N PRO A 361 -3.13 -13.01 31.81
CA PRO A 361 -1.70 -13.02 32.10
C PRO A 361 -1.29 -14.43 32.57
N ARG A 362 -0.27 -14.97 31.92
CA ARG A 362 0.31 -16.30 32.24
C ARG A 362 1.60 -16.20 33.04
N VAL A 363 2.31 -15.10 32.90
CA VAL A 363 3.57 -14.78 33.59
C VAL A 363 3.52 -13.35 34.13
N PRO A 364 4.31 -13.02 35.19
CA PRO A 364 4.30 -11.66 35.74
C PRO A 364 4.56 -10.56 34.72
N GLY A 365 5.39 -10.84 33.71
CA GLY A 365 5.67 -9.90 32.61
C GLY A 365 4.45 -9.53 31.76
N ASP A 366 3.43 -10.39 31.71
CA ASP A 366 2.20 -10.10 30.97
C ASP A 366 1.34 -9.05 31.69
N VAL A 367 1.37 -9.05 33.03
CA VAL A 367 0.68 -8.04 33.84
C VAL A 367 1.28 -6.65 33.60
N TYR A 368 2.62 -6.53 33.59
CA TYR A 368 3.28 -5.27 33.28
C TYR A 368 2.99 -4.81 31.86
N ARG A 369 3.00 -5.73 30.91
CA ARG A 369 2.67 -5.43 29.50
C ARG A 369 1.24 -4.94 29.35
N ALA A 370 0.28 -5.58 30.02
CA ALA A 370 -1.12 -5.16 30.05
C ALA A 370 -1.29 -3.79 30.69
N ALA A 371 -0.60 -3.51 31.81
CA ALA A 371 -0.64 -2.20 32.46
C ALA A 371 -0.12 -1.08 31.56
N VAL A 372 1.04 -1.28 30.92
CA VAL A 372 1.58 -0.31 29.95
C VAL A 372 0.65 -0.11 28.77
N ALA A 373 0.08 -1.19 28.21
CA ALA A 373 -0.87 -1.11 27.11
C ALA A 373 -2.13 -0.33 27.51
N TYR A 374 -2.63 -0.54 28.73
CA TYR A 374 -3.77 0.21 29.27
C TYR A 374 -3.46 1.71 29.38
N ASP A 375 -2.30 2.08 29.89
CA ASP A 375 -1.90 3.48 30.02
C ASP A 375 -1.79 4.18 28.65
N VAL A 376 -1.24 3.48 27.64
CA VAL A 376 -1.17 3.98 26.26
C VAL A 376 -2.57 4.17 25.67
N LEU A 377 -3.48 3.19 25.83
CA LEU A 377 -4.86 3.31 25.35
C LEU A 377 -5.64 4.43 26.06
N ALA A 378 -5.40 4.61 27.36
CA ALA A 378 -6.00 5.70 28.11
C ALA A 378 -5.48 7.08 27.65
N ALA A 379 -4.18 7.20 27.37
CA ALA A 379 -3.60 8.44 26.81
C ALA A 379 -4.19 8.76 25.41
N ARG A 380 -4.34 7.76 24.55
CA ARG A 380 -5.00 7.92 23.24
C ARG A 380 -6.44 8.38 23.37
N ALA A 381 -7.21 7.76 24.28
CA ALA A 381 -8.59 8.14 24.52
C ALA A 381 -8.71 9.61 24.99
N ARG A 382 -7.79 10.07 25.86
CA ARG A 382 -7.76 11.48 26.28
C ARG A 382 -7.42 12.42 25.12
N ALA A 383 -6.42 12.10 24.29
CA ALA A 383 -6.08 12.88 23.10
C ALA A 383 -7.28 12.94 22.12
N ALA A 384 -7.93 11.82 21.86
CA ALA A 384 -9.12 11.76 21.02
C ALA A 384 -10.26 12.64 21.55
N ALA A 385 -10.53 12.60 22.86
CA ALA A 385 -11.55 13.44 23.48
C ALA A 385 -11.24 14.94 23.33
N ARG A 386 -9.99 15.36 23.50
CA ARG A 386 -9.58 16.76 23.28
C ARG A 386 -9.79 17.21 21.83
N LEU A 387 -9.43 16.37 20.86
CA LEU A 387 -9.66 16.67 19.44
C LEU A 387 -11.15 16.77 19.11
N GLN A 388 -11.97 15.91 19.70
CA GLN A 388 -13.44 15.97 19.55
C GLN A 388 -14.01 17.28 20.14
N HIS A 389 -13.56 17.70 21.29
CA HIS A 389 -13.95 18.97 21.90
C HIS A 389 -13.48 20.17 21.06
N ALA A 390 -12.33 20.07 20.38
CA ALA A 390 -11.82 21.07 19.44
C ALA A 390 -12.58 21.08 18.10
N GLY A 391 -13.57 20.20 17.91
CA GLY A 391 -14.47 20.18 16.75
C GLY A 391 -14.12 19.16 15.65
N ALA A 392 -13.14 18.29 15.84
CA ALA A 392 -12.83 17.23 14.88
C ALA A 392 -13.68 15.96 15.08
N THR A 393 -13.87 15.22 14.02
CA THR A 393 -14.31 13.84 14.09
C THR A 393 -13.08 12.93 14.21
N VAL A 394 -12.95 12.18 15.28
CA VAL A 394 -11.82 11.26 15.46
C VAL A 394 -12.20 9.87 14.95
N VAL A 395 -11.31 9.29 14.15
CA VAL A 395 -11.42 7.96 13.56
C VAL A 395 -10.24 7.13 14.02
N GLU A 396 -10.51 6.11 14.81
CA GLU A 396 -9.51 5.14 15.25
C GLU A 396 -9.94 3.75 14.78
N ALA A 397 -9.10 3.08 14.00
CA ALA A 397 -9.45 1.79 13.43
C ALA A 397 -8.19 0.95 13.15
N PRO A 398 -8.28 -0.39 13.25
CA PRO A 398 -7.20 -1.27 12.82
C PRO A 398 -6.76 -0.98 11.38
N PRO A 399 -5.47 -1.22 11.02
CA PRO A 399 -4.92 -0.92 9.69
C PRO A 399 -5.78 -1.47 8.55
N ALA A 400 -6.30 -2.70 8.71
CA ALA A 400 -7.08 -3.38 7.68
C ALA A 400 -8.40 -2.68 7.30
N ILE A 401 -8.99 -1.90 8.23
CA ILE A 401 -10.28 -1.24 8.00
C ILE A 401 -10.19 0.30 8.09
N LEU A 402 -9.00 0.86 8.34
CA LEU A 402 -8.80 2.31 8.47
C LEU A 402 -9.27 3.06 7.21
N ALA A 403 -8.88 2.59 6.03
CA ALA A 403 -9.29 3.18 4.76
C ALA A 403 -10.81 3.23 4.60
N ALA A 404 -11.51 2.13 4.91
CA ALA A 404 -12.97 2.07 4.86
C ALA A 404 -13.63 3.00 5.89
N SER A 405 -13.03 3.13 7.08
CA SER A 405 -13.52 4.02 8.15
C SER A 405 -13.35 5.50 7.78
N CYS A 406 -12.23 5.87 7.15
CA CYS A 406 -12.00 7.23 6.61
C CYS A 406 -13.00 7.57 5.49
N VAL A 407 -13.21 6.64 4.54
CA VAL A 407 -14.22 6.78 3.49
C VAL A 407 -15.62 6.98 4.08
N ARG A 408 -16.00 6.19 5.10
CA ARG A 408 -17.27 6.32 5.81
C ARG A 408 -17.43 7.70 6.42
N THR A 409 -16.40 8.21 7.07
CA THR A 409 -16.41 9.53 7.72
C THR A 409 -16.56 10.65 6.71
N TYR A 410 -15.84 10.56 5.57
CA TYR A 410 -15.99 11.48 4.46
C TYR A 410 -17.42 11.49 3.91
N LEU A 411 -17.98 10.32 3.62
CA LEU A 411 -19.35 10.19 3.12
C LEU A 411 -20.36 10.76 4.11
N ARG A 412 -20.19 10.50 5.41
CA ARG A 412 -21.05 11.04 6.46
C ARG A 412 -20.98 12.58 6.53
N ALA A 413 -19.78 13.16 6.44
CA ALA A 413 -19.61 14.62 6.41
C ALA A 413 -20.31 15.22 5.18
N LYS A 414 -20.20 14.57 4.02
CA LYS A 414 -20.86 14.98 2.78
C LYS A 414 -22.39 14.90 2.90
N TRP A 415 -22.95 13.83 3.46
CA TRP A 415 -24.40 13.68 3.62
C TRP A 415 -25.03 14.62 4.64
N LEU A 416 -24.25 15.04 5.64
CA LEU A 416 -24.72 15.98 6.66
C LEU A 416 -24.58 17.45 6.23
N ALA A 417 -24.23 17.73 4.96
CA ALA A 417 -23.96 19.06 4.43
C ALA A 417 -22.96 19.87 5.27
N ARG A 418 -21.97 19.20 5.84
CA ARG A 418 -20.90 19.82 6.63
C ARG A 418 -19.71 20.24 5.76
N LEU A 419 -19.77 19.99 4.45
CA LEU A 419 -18.74 20.33 3.46
C LEU A 419 -18.98 21.68 2.79
#